data_617d4cbf7dbf31db75e5dbea179e0e3d
#
_entry.id   617d4cbf7dbf31db75e5dbea179e0e3d
#
_cell.length_a   1.000
_cell.length_b   1.000
_cell.length_c   1.000
_cell.angle_alpha   90.00
_cell.angle_beta   90.00
_cell.angle_gamma   90.00
#
_symmetry.space_group_name_H-M   'P 1'
#
loop_
_entity.id
_entity.type
_entity.pdbx_description
1 polymer ?
#
loop_
_entity_poly.entity_id
_entity_poly.type
_entity_poly.pdbx_seq_one_letter_code
_entity_poly.pdbx_strand_id
1 'polypeptide(L)' 'IRGSTPHFDYVSAEVSKGVAMASMESETPVIFGVITTDTIEQAIERAGTKAGNKGWSAAVAAVEMANLFEAIA' A
#
# COMPACT_ATOMS: atom_id res chain seq x y z
N ILE A 1 -4.92 4.51 -10.62
CA ILE A 1 -5.07 4.10 -12.03
C ILE A 1 -4.47 5.17 -12.92
N ARG A 2 -3.61 4.77 -13.84
CA ARG A 2 -3.00 5.69 -14.80
C ARG A 2 -4.05 6.31 -15.72
N GLY A 3 -4.04 7.61 -15.85
CA GLY A 3 -4.89 8.33 -16.79
C GLY A 3 -4.12 8.74 -18.04
N SER A 4 -4.69 9.68 -18.79
CA SER A 4 -4.10 10.20 -20.03
C SER A 4 -3.05 11.31 -19.79
N THR A 5 -2.83 11.69 -18.53
CA THR A 5 -1.88 12.76 -18.17
C THR A 5 -0.81 12.22 -17.22
N PRO A 6 0.33 12.91 -17.06
CA PRO A 6 1.38 12.49 -16.14
C PRO A 6 1.05 12.67 -14.66
N HIS A 7 -0.13 13.15 -14.32
CA HIS A 7 -0.56 13.37 -12.93
C HIS A 7 -0.41 12.11 -12.08
N PHE A 8 -0.73 10.95 -12.65
CA PHE A 8 -0.58 9.65 -12.00
C PHE A 8 0.84 9.44 -11.44
N ASP A 9 1.85 9.77 -12.22
CA ASP A 9 3.24 9.56 -11.83
C ASP A 9 3.61 10.42 -10.60
N TYR A 10 3.18 11.66 -10.58
CA TYR A 10 3.44 12.57 -9.46
C TYR A 10 2.71 12.15 -8.19
N VAL A 11 1.43 11.84 -8.29
CA VAL A 11 0.63 11.41 -7.14
C VAL A 11 1.14 10.10 -6.56
N SER A 12 1.43 9.12 -7.41
CA SER A 12 1.94 7.81 -6.97
C SER A 12 3.30 7.95 -6.27
N ALA A 13 4.18 8.77 -6.79
CA ALA A 13 5.49 9.02 -6.19
C ALA A 13 5.36 9.68 -4.81
N GLU A 14 4.50 10.70 -4.69
CA GLU A 14 4.30 11.40 -3.42
C GLU A 14 3.63 10.52 -2.36
N VAL A 15 2.65 9.70 -2.74
CA VAL A 15 2.01 8.75 -1.82
C VAL A 15 3.02 7.73 -1.32
N SER A 16 3.82 7.15 -2.20
CA SER A 16 4.84 6.17 -1.84
C SER A 16 5.87 6.76 -0.89
N LYS A 17 6.33 7.97 -1.17
CA LYS A 17 7.28 8.69 -0.33
C LYS A 17 6.66 9.02 1.03
N GLY A 18 5.42 9.52 1.05
CA GLY A 18 4.72 9.88 2.29
C GLY A 18 4.53 8.69 3.22
N VAL A 19 4.13 7.55 2.68
CA VAL A 19 3.98 6.31 3.46
C VAL A 19 5.32 5.86 4.03
N ALA A 20 6.38 5.88 3.23
CA ALA A 20 7.71 5.51 3.69
C ALA A 20 8.21 6.43 4.81
N MET A 21 8.05 7.74 4.66
CA MET A 21 8.45 8.71 5.67
C MET A 21 7.66 8.56 6.96
N ALA A 22 6.34 8.36 6.88
CA ALA A 22 5.49 8.13 8.03
C ALA A 22 5.93 6.89 8.80
N SER A 23 6.30 5.83 8.08
CA SER A 23 6.81 4.60 8.68
C SER A 23 8.12 4.82 9.45
N MET A 24 9.03 5.62 8.90
CA MET A 24 10.31 5.91 9.54
C MET A 24 10.18 6.84 10.75
N GLU A 25 9.29 7.82 10.68
CA GLU A 25 9.18 8.86 11.70
C GLU A 25 8.30 8.46 12.88
N SER A 26 7.28 7.63 12.65
CA SER A 26 6.27 7.33 13.68
C SER A 26 6.68 6.24 14.67
N GLU A 27 7.70 5.46 14.36
CA GLU A 27 8.09 4.26 15.14
C GLU A 27 6.93 3.26 15.28
N THR A 28 5.97 3.35 14.38
CA THR A 28 4.79 2.47 14.33
C THR A 28 4.78 1.79 12.97
N PRO A 29 4.40 0.51 12.87
CA PRO A 29 4.27 -0.14 11.57
C PRO A 29 3.28 0.61 10.69
N VAL A 30 3.72 1.00 9.50
CA VAL A 30 2.88 1.63 8.49
C VAL A 30 2.94 0.76 7.25
N ILE A 31 1.81 0.18 6.89
CA ILE A 31 1.73 -0.81 5.82
C ILE A 31 1.30 -0.14 4.52
N PHE A 32 2.01 -0.46 3.43
CA PHE A 32 1.68 0.08 2.11
C PHE A 32 0.54 -0.73 1.49
N GLY A 33 -0.70 -0.21 1.64
CA GLY A 33 -1.92 -0.83 1.11
C GLY A 33 -2.44 -0.13 -0.15
N VAL A 34 -1.55 0.42 -0.95
CA VAL A 34 -1.89 1.18 -2.16
C VAL A 34 -1.63 0.33 -3.39
N ILE A 35 -2.54 0.38 -4.36
CA ILE A 35 -2.32 -0.25 -5.67
C ILE A 35 -2.13 0.83 -6.72
N THR A 36 -1.18 0.59 -7.62
CA THR A 36 -0.94 1.44 -8.78
C THR A 36 -1.06 0.57 -10.03
N THR A 37 -1.90 0.99 -10.96
CA THR A 37 -2.22 0.19 -12.15
C THR A 37 -2.34 1.07 -13.38
N ASP A 38 -2.16 0.47 -14.53
CA ASP A 38 -2.38 1.15 -15.80
C ASP A 38 -3.86 1.18 -16.18
N THR A 39 -4.61 0.15 -15.82
CA THR A 39 -6.02 0.01 -16.22
C THR A 39 -6.92 -0.26 -15.03
N ILE A 40 -8.22 -0.02 -15.22
CA ILE A 40 -9.26 -0.33 -14.23
C ILE A 40 -9.32 -1.84 -13.99
N GLU A 41 -9.19 -2.64 -15.03
CA GLU A 41 -9.20 -4.09 -14.93
C GLU A 41 -8.09 -4.60 -14.02
N GLN A 42 -6.88 -4.06 -14.15
CA GLN A 42 -5.78 -4.40 -13.28
C GLN A 42 -6.06 -4.00 -11.83
N ALA A 43 -6.69 -2.86 -11.62
CA ALA A 43 -7.06 -2.40 -10.29
C ALA A 43 -8.05 -3.37 -9.63
N ILE A 44 -9.07 -3.81 -10.37
CA ILE A 44 -10.05 -4.78 -9.89
C ILE A 44 -9.38 -6.10 -9.52
N GLU A 45 -8.50 -6.60 -10.38
CA GLU A 45 -7.78 -7.86 -10.13
C GLU A 45 -6.97 -7.82 -8.84
N ARG A 46 -6.32 -6.72 -8.55
CA ARG A 46 -5.47 -6.59 -7.36
C ARG A 46 -6.24 -6.20 -6.10
N ALA A 47 -7.42 -5.63 -6.26
CA ALA A 47 -8.21 -5.16 -5.13
C ALA A 47 -9.07 -6.25 -4.48
N GLY A 48 -9.56 -7.24 -5.23
CA GLY A 48 -10.46 -8.20 -4.62
C GLY A 48 -10.90 -9.35 -5.49
N THR A 49 -10.01 -9.91 -6.31
CA THR A 49 -10.28 -11.12 -7.09
C THR A 49 -9.41 -12.27 -6.58
N LYS A 50 -9.54 -13.45 -7.21
CA LYS A 50 -8.68 -14.60 -6.91
C LYS A 50 -7.20 -14.31 -7.18
N ALA A 51 -6.91 -13.37 -8.09
CA ALA A 51 -5.54 -13.02 -8.46
C ALA A 51 -4.87 -12.12 -7.41
N GLY A 52 -5.63 -11.43 -6.58
CA GLY A 52 -5.06 -10.58 -5.55
C GLY A 52 -6.10 -9.82 -4.73
N ASN A 53 -5.71 -9.48 -3.53
CA ASN A 53 -6.47 -8.60 -2.65
C ASN A 53 -5.47 -7.81 -1.81
N LYS A 54 -5.10 -6.64 -2.29
CA LYS A 54 -4.09 -5.81 -1.64
C LYS A 54 -4.50 -5.37 -0.24
N GLY A 55 -5.78 -5.05 -0.06
CA GLY A 55 -6.31 -4.66 1.25
C GLY A 55 -6.22 -5.79 2.27
N TRP A 56 -6.57 -7.00 1.87
CA TRP A 56 -6.44 -8.17 2.74
C TRP A 56 -4.99 -8.41 3.13
N SER A 57 -4.08 -8.41 2.14
CA SER A 57 -2.66 -8.62 2.38
C SER A 57 -2.08 -7.55 3.30
N ALA A 58 -2.46 -6.29 3.09
CA ALA A 58 -2.03 -5.18 3.94
C ALA A 58 -2.55 -5.33 5.38
N ALA A 59 -3.80 -5.74 5.55
CA ALA A 59 -4.38 -5.97 6.88
C ALA A 59 -3.66 -7.09 7.63
N VAL A 60 -3.38 -8.20 6.96
CA VAL A 60 -2.62 -9.32 7.55
C VAL A 60 -1.21 -8.86 7.95
N ALA A 61 -0.53 -8.13 7.06
CA ALA A 61 0.80 -7.60 7.36
C ALA A 61 0.77 -6.64 8.55
N ALA A 62 -0.26 -5.80 8.65
CA ALA A 62 -0.41 -4.88 9.78
C ALA A 62 -0.52 -5.61 11.11
N VAL A 63 -1.31 -6.68 11.17
CA VAL A 63 -1.45 -7.51 12.38
C VAL A 63 -0.13 -8.19 12.73
N GLU A 64 0.54 -8.77 11.76
CA GLU A 64 1.83 -9.43 11.97
C GLU A 64 2.89 -8.45 12.49
N MET A 65 2.98 -7.27 11.89
CA MET A 65 3.96 -6.26 12.30
C MET A 65 3.64 -5.68 13.67
N ALA A 66 2.37 -5.46 13.99
CA ALA A 66 1.97 -4.99 15.32
C ALA A 66 2.36 -6.01 16.40
N ASN A 67 2.12 -7.28 16.16
CA ASN A 67 2.50 -8.36 17.08
C ASN A 67 4.02 -8.49 17.22
N LEU A 68 4.74 -8.34 16.12
CA LEU A 68 6.20 -8.38 16.13
C LEU A 68 6.79 -7.23 16.95
N PHE A 69 6.30 -6.02 16.75
CA PHE A 69 6.77 -4.85 17.48
C PHE A 69 6.50 -5.00 18.99
N GLU A 70 5.37 -5.53 19.36
CA GLU A 70 5.05 -5.82 20.76
C GLU A 70 5.99 -6.86 21.35
N ALA A 71 6.33 -7.89 20.59
CA ALA A 71 7.19 -8.98 21.05
C ALA A 71 8.64 -8.57 21.28
N ILE A 72 9.15 -7.58 20.51
CA ILE A 72 10.54 -7.13 20.58
C ILE A 72 10.72 -5.84 21.40
N ALA A 73 9.63 -5.24 21.85
CA ALA A 73 9.67 -3.97 22.59
C ALA A 73 10.15 -4.18 24.04
#